data_a6020dfc919f1e62bc213d798ea38c69
#
_entry.id   a6020dfc919f1e62bc213d798ea38c69
#
_cell.length_a   1.000
_cell.length_b   1.000
_cell.length_c   1.000
_cell.angle_alpha   90.00
_cell.angle_beta   90.00
_cell.angle_gamma   90.00
#
_symmetry.space_group_name_H-M   'P 1'
#
loop_
_entity.id
_entity.type
_entity.pdbx_description
1 polymer ?
#
loop_
_entity_poly.entity_id
_entity_poly.type
_entity_poly.pdbx_seq_one_letter_code
_entity_poly.pdbx_strand_id
1 'polypeptide(L)'
;MVVEKRNPIPVKEAIQRIVNQQSSMPAITVALEKSLNHILAEDIVATYDIPRFDKSPYDGFAIRSVDSQGASGQNRIEFKVINHIGAGSVSDKLVGDHEAVRIMTGAQIPNGADAVVMFEQTIELEDTFTIRKPFSKNENISLKGEETKTGDVVLKKGQVINPGAIAVLATYGYAEVKVIKQPSVAVIATGSELLDVNDVLEDGKIRNSNGPMIRALAEKLGLEVGIYKTQKDDLDSGIQVVKEAMEKHDIVITTGGVSVGDFDYLPEIYKAVKAEVLFNKVAMRPGSVTTVAFVDGKYLFGLSGNPSACFTGFELFVKPAVKHMCGALEVFPQIIKATLMEDFTKANPFTRFIRAKATLTSAGATVVPSGFNKSGAVVAIAHANCMVMLPGGSRGFKAGHTVDIILTESDAAEEELLL
;
A
#
# COMPACT_ATOMS: atom_id res chain seq x y z
N MET A 1 26.61 -37.38 -2.17
CA MET A 1 25.80 -36.35 -2.85
C MET A 1 26.76 -35.30 -3.42
N VAL A 2 26.66 -34.94 -4.67
CA VAL A 2 27.43 -33.83 -5.24
C VAL A 2 26.72 -32.56 -4.76
N VAL A 3 27.36 -31.80 -3.86
CA VAL A 3 26.84 -30.49 -3.43
C VAL A 3 26.73 -29.58 -4.66
N GLU A 4 25.51 -29.23 -5.03
CA GLU A 4 25.24 -28.33 -6.14
C GLU A 4 25.99 -27.01 -5.89
N LYS A 5 26.80 -26.57 -6.87
CA LYS A 5 27.57 -25.33 -6.73
C LYS A 5 26.62 -24.12 -6.82
N ARG A 6 26.24 -23.58 -5.67
CA ARG A 6 25.34 -22.42 -5.57
C ARG A 6 26.13 -21.12 -5.74
N ASN A 7 25.93 -20.43 -6.84
CA ASN A 7 26.54 -19.12 -7.09
C ASN A 7 25.61 -18.00 -6.58
N PRO A 8 26.06 -17.12 -5.66
CA PRO A 8 25.23 -16.04 -5.17
C PRO A 8 25.02 -14.98 -6.25
N ILE A 9 23.77 -14.60 -6.51
CA ILE A 9 23.39 -13.48 -7.38
C ILE A 9 23.05 -12.22 -6.55
N PRO A 10 23.20 -11.01 -7.11
CA PRO A 10 22.79 -9.78 -6.44
C PRO A 10 21.29 -9.79 -6.10
N VAL A 11 20.89 -9.11 -5.02
CA VAL A 11 19.46 -9.00 -4.61
C VAL A 11 18.60 -8.40 -5.70
N LYS A 12 19.10 -7.35 -6.38
CA LYS A 12 18.40 -6.70 -7.48
C LYS A 12 18.13 -7.68 -8.63
N GLU A 13 19.11 -8.51 -8.98
CA GLU A 13 18.97 -9.54 -10.02
C GLU A 13 17.96 -10.61 -9.60
N ALA A 14 17.99 -11.04 -8.31
CA ALA A 14 17.04 -12.01 -7.80
C ALA A 14 15.58 -11.50 -7.90
N ILE A 15 15.32 -10.26 -7.51
CA ILE A 15 14.01 -9.63 -7.65
C ILE A 15 13.62 -9.53 -9.14
N GLN A 16 14.56 -9.12 -10.02
CA GLN A 16 14.30 -9.01 -11.44
C GLN A 16 13.92 -10.35 -12.09
N ARG A 17 14.58 -11.46 -11.70
CA ARG A 17 14.22 -12.80 -12.17
C ARG A 17 12.80 -13.21 -11.76
N ILE A 18 12.34 -12.80 -10.60
CA ILE A 18 10.95 -13.02 -10.14
C ILE A 18 9.97 -12.24 -11.02
N VAL A 19 10.14 -10.92 -11.13
CA VAL A 19 9.17 -10.07 -11.84
C VAL A 19 9.22 -10.21 -13.37
N ASN A 20 10.22 -10.89 -13.91
CA ASN A 20 10.27 -11.23 -15.33
C ASN A 20 9.45 -12.48 -15.68
N GLN A 21 8.94 -13.23 -14.69
CA GLN A 21 8.10 -14.39 -14.98
C GLN A 21 6.73 -13.97 -15.48
N GLN A 22 6.19 -14.73 -16.41
CA GLN A 22 4.80 -14.53 -16.88
C GLN A 22 3.82 -15.13 -15.87
N SER A 23 3.49 -14.37 -14.86
CA SER A 23 2.50 -14.73 -13.85
C SER A 23 1.52 -13.59 -13.69
N SER A 24 0.23 -13.87 -13.86
CA SER A 24 -0.84 -12.87 -13.70
C SER A 24 -2.08 -13.52 -13.12
N MET A 25 -2.75 -12.81 -12.24
CA MET A 25 -4.03 -13.23 -11.67
C MET A 25 -5.20 -12.74 -12.53
N PRO A 26 -6.30 -13.49 -12.60
CA PRO A 26 -7.47 -13.07 -13.35
C PRO A 26 -8.19 -11.87 -12.71
N ALA A 27 -8.89 -11.09 -13.53
CA ALA A 27 -9.81 -10.08 -13.03
C ALA A 27 -11.09 -10.74 -12.48
N ILE A 28 -11.58 -10.19 -11.36
CA ILE A 28 -12.85 -10.56 -10.73
C ILE A 28 -13.64 -9.30 -10.39
N THR A 29 -14.94 -9.46 -10.17
CA THR A 29 -15.81 -8.39 -9.69
C THR A 29 -16.10 -8.58 -8.21
N VAL A 30 -15.94 -7.53 -7.43
CA VAL A 30 -16.23 -7.52 -5.99
C VAL A 30 -17.14 -6.34 -5.64
N ALA A 31 -17.92 -6.45 -4.57
CA ALA A 31 -18.65 -5.30 -4.04
C ALA A 31 -17.68 -4.20 -3.57
N LEU A 32 -18.09 -2.93 -3.70
CA LEU A 32 -17.27 -1.77 -3.33
C LEU A 32 -16.69 -1.89 -1.90
N GLU A 33 -17.48 -2.34 -0.94
CA GLU A 33 -17.08 -2.48 0.47
C GLU A 33 -15.99 -3.55 0.69
N LYS A 34 -15.81 -4.45 -0.28
CA LYS A 34 -14.79 -5.50 -0.26
C LYS A 34 -13.58 -5.17 -1.13
N SER A 35 -13.57 -4.00 -1.78
CA SER A 35 -12.53 -3.64 -2.76
C SER A 35 -11.25 -3.06 -2.14
N LEU A 36 -11.27 -2.67 -0.86
CA LEU A 36 -10.10 -2.11 -0.17
C LEU A 36 -8.88 -3.03 -0.28
N ASN A 37 -7.71 -2.44 -0.56
CA ASN A 37 -6.42 -3.13 -0.75
C ASN A 37 -6.33 -4.05 -1.98
N HIS A 38 -7.39 -4.19 -2.77
CA HIS A 38 -7.30 -4.84 -4.08
C HIS A 38 -6.63 -3.91 -5.10
N ILE A 39 -6.23 -4.49 -6.22
CA ILE A 39 -5.63 -3.77 -7.35
C ILE A 39 -6.66 -3.65 -8.46
N LEU A 40 -6.86 -2.44 -8.99
CA LEU A 40 -7.81 -2.16 -10.07
C LEU A 40 -7.44 -2.94 -11.35
N ALA A 41 -8.42 -3.62 -11.92
CA ALA A 41 -8.27 -4.38 -13.16
C ALA A 41 -8.47 -3.53 -14.43
N GLU A 42 -9.04 -2.33 -14.30
CA GLU A 42 -9.31 -1.39 -15.39
C GLU A 42 -9.17 0.05 -14.92
N ASP A 43 -9.04 0.99 -15.86
CA ASP A 43 -9.08 2.43 -15.57
C ASP A 43 -10.50 2.83 -15.17
N ILE A 44 -10.63 3.72 -14.20
CA ILE A 44 -11.89 4.35 -13.82
C ILE A 44 -11.97 5.71 -14.49
N VAL A 45 -12.99 5.88 -15.31
CA VAL A 45 -13.19 7.09 -16.11
C VAL A 45 -14.38 7.88 -15.55
N ALA A 46 -14.20 9.19 -15.42
CA ALA A 46 -15.26 10.10 -15.00
C ALA A 46 -16.45 10.05 -15.98
N THR A 47 -17.60 9.64 -15.49
CA THR A 47 -18.84 9.54 -16.27
C THR A 47 -19.63 10.84 -16.32
N TYR A 48 -19.28 11.82 -15.48
CA TYR A 48 -19.81 13.16 -15.40
C TYR A 48 -18.80 14.10 -14.77
N ASP A 49 -19.04 15.40 -14.94
CA ASP A 49 -18.20 16.47 -14.39
C ASP A 49 -18.33 16.56 -12.87
N ILE A 50 -17.24 16.89 -12.17
CA ILE A 50 -17.24 17.23 -10.74
C ILE A 50 -16.67 18.65 -10.56
N PRO A 51 -17.44 19.55 -9.94
CA PRO A 51 -18.86 19.47 -9.58
C PRO A 51 -19.77 19.28 -10.80
N ARG A 52 -20.96 18.69 -10.61
CA ARG A 52 -21.94 18.47 -11.68
C ARG A 52 -22.59 19.75 -12.21
N PHE A 53 -22.54 20.81 -11.42
CA PHE A 53 -23.09 22.15 -11.69
C PHE A 53 -22.27 23.18 -10.92
N ASP A 54 -22.39 24.45 -11.33
CA ASP A 54 -21.83 25.56 -10.57
C ASP A 54 -22.49 25.60 -9.18
N LYS A 55 -21.69 25.60 -8.11
CA LYS A 55 -22.17 25.53 -6.73
C LYS A 55 -21.49 26.56 -5.84
N SER A 56 -22.16 26.94 -4.75
CA SER A 56 -21.55 27.77 -3.73
C SER A 56 -20.64 26.96 -2.80
N PRO A 57 -19.37 27.30 -2.64
CA PRO A 57 -18.50 26.73 -1.61
C PRO A 57 -18.70 27.40 -0.22
N TYR A 58 -19.54 28.43 -0.14
CA TYR A 58 -19.79 29.22 1.07
C TYR A 58 -21.29 29.43 1.32
N ASP A 59 -21.64 29.72 2.55
CA ASP A 59 -22.95 30.25 2.93
C ASP A 59 -22.99 31.76 2.62
N GLY A 60 -24.07 32.23 2.00
CA GLY A 60 -24.12 33.62 1.58
C GLY A 60 -25.30 33.95 0.69
N PHE A 61 -25.08 34.86 -0.25
CA PHE A 61 -26.08 35.35 -1.21
C PHE A 61 -25.53 35.23 -2.64
N ALA A 62 -26.26 34.50 -3.48
CA ALA A 62 -25.99 34.46 -4.92
C ALA A 62 -26.56 35.73 -5.59
N ILE A 63 -25.71 36.49 -6.28
CA ILE A 63 -26.01 37.76 -6.90
C ILE A 63 -25.57 37.81 -8.35
N ARG A 64 -26.00 38.78 -9.08
CA ARG A 64 -25.37 39.22 -10.35
C ARG A 64 -24.20 40.15 -10.02
N SER A 65 -23.00 39.76 -10.41
CA SER A 65 -21.78 40.55 -10.15
C SER A 65 -21.82 41.97 -10.70
N VAL A 66 -22.52 42.17 -11.84
CA VAL A 66 -22.69 43.47 -12.44
C VAL A 66 -23.41 44.46 -11.54
N ASP A 67 -24.38 44.01 -10.71
CA ASP A 67 -25.15 44.85 -9.80
C ASP A 67 -24.34 45.26 -8.56
N SER A 68 -23.20 44.66 -8.34
CA SER A 68 -22.29 44.97 -7.24
C SER A 68 -21.30 46.11 -7.58
N GLN A 69 -21.26 46.53 -8.83
CA GLN A 69 -20.27 47.50 -9.29
C GLN A 69 -20.49 48.89 -8.67
N GLY A 70 -19.41 49.52 -8.20
CA GLY A 70 -19.47 50.78 -7.49
C GLY A 70 -19.73 50.67 -5.99
N ALA A 71 -19.90 49.45 -5.46
CA ALA A 71 -19.99 49.24 -4.02
C ALA A 71 -18.68 49.63 -3.31
N SER A 72 -18.80 50.36 -2.21
CA SER A 72 -17.67 50.79 -1.39
C SER A 72 -18.10 50.95 0.07
N GLY A 73 -17.16 51.19 0.96
CA GLY A 73 -17.47 51.49 2.37
C GLY A 73 -18.34 52.73 2.55
N GLN A 74 -18.29 53.69 1.59
CA GLN A 74 -19.11 54.94 1.59
C GLN A 74 -20.38 54.81 0.74
N ASN A 75 -20.39 53.89 -0.23
CA ASN A 75 -21.53 53.63 -1.10
C ASN A 75 -21.89 52.13 -1.01
N ARG A 76 -22.78 51.80 -0.06
CA ARG A 76 -23.28 50.40 0.05
C ARG A 76 -24.37 50.17 -0.98
N ILE A 77 -24.34 49.01 -1.62
CA ILE A 77 -25.38 48.59 -2.54
C ILE A 77 -26.28 47.58 -1.84
N GLU A 78 -27.59 47.76 -1.92
CA GLU A 78 -28.61 46.92 -1.37
C GLU A 78 -29.12 45.89 -2.38
N PHE A 79 -29.37 44.67 -1.91
CA PHE A 79 -29.98 43.59 -2.67
C PHE A 79 -31.21 43.07 -1.93
N LYS A 80 -32.25 42.70 -2.68
CA LYS A 80 -33.48 42.08 -2.17
C LYS A 80 -33.36 40.55 -2.23
N VAL A 81 -33.63 39.87 -1.14
CA VAL A 81 -33.65 38.41 -1.06
C VAL A 81 -34.99 37.91 -1.62
N ILE A 82 -34.95 37.19 -2.73
CA ILE A 82 -36.15 36.66 -3.40
C ILE A 82 -36.41 35.16 -3.14
N ASN A 83 -35.40 34.43 -2.70
CA ASN A 83 -35.52 33.00 -2.40
C ASN A 83 -34.43 32.57 -1.41
N HIS A 84 -34.59 31.34 -0.83
CA HIS A 84 -33.63 30.71 0.06
C HIS A 84 -33.46 29.24 -0.34
N ILE A 85 -32.24 28.79 -0.63
CA ILE A 85 -31.94 27.43 -1.04
C ILE A 85 -30.78 26.84 -0.26
N GLY A 86 -30.88 25.55 0.03
CA GLY A 86 -29.79 24.73 0.59
C GLY A 86 -29.27 23.70 -0.39
N ALA A 87 -28.26 22.94 0.03
CA ALA A 87 -27.77 21.80 -0.75
C ALA A 87 -28.92 20.82 -1.06
N GLY A 88 -28.94 20.33 -2.30
CA GLY A 88 -30.01 19.45 -2.80
C GLY A 88 -31.25 20.16 -3.29
N SER A 89 -31.34 21.50 -3.18
CA SER A 89 -32.42 22.33 -3.71
C SER A 89 -31.95 23.17 -4.88
N VAL A 90 -32.84 23.44 -5.82
CA VAL A 90 -32.59 24.33 -6.97
C VAL A 90 -33.61 25.48 -6.91
N SER A 91 -33.16 26.70 -7.13
CA SER A 91 -34.07 27.84 -7.22
C SER A 91 -34.85 27.82 -8.55
N ASP A 92 -36.15 27.96 -8.45
CA ASP A 92 -37.05 28.16 -9.59
C ASP A 92 -37.11 29.66 -10.05
N LYS A 93 -36.51 30.55 -9.24
CA LYS A 93 -36.50 32.01 -9.54
C LYS A 93 -35.24 32.41 -10.29
N LEU A 94 -35.43 33.28 -11.29
CA LEU A 94 -34.34 33.97 -11.97
C LEU A 94 -33.91 35.17 -11.12
N VAL A 95 -32.60 35.32 -10.89
CA VAL A 95 -32.06 36.47 -10.18
C VAL A 95 -32.02 37.68 -11.15
N GLY A 96 -32.85 38.69 -10.86
CA GLY A 96 -32.94 39.93 -11.59
C GLY A 96 -32.02 41.03 -11.04
N ASP A 97 -32.27 42.30 -11.48
CA ASP A 97 -31.49 43.47 -11.08
C ASP A 97 -31.64 43.74 -9.57
N HIS A 98 -30.49 43.82 -8.86
CA HIS A 98 -30.43 44.00 -7.40
C HIS A 98 -31.22 42.96 -6.59
N GLU A 99 -31.44 41.77 -7.16
CA GLU A 99 -32.01 40.64 -6.46
C GLU A 99 -30.91 39.64 -6.08
N ALA A 100 -31.21 38.82 -5.08
CA ALA A 100 -30.32 37.80 -4.61
C ALA A 100 -31.11 36.57 -4.11
N VAL A 101 -30.45 35.41 -4.15
CA VAL A 101 -30.93 34.21 -3.48
C VAL A 101 -30.02 33.88 -2.31
N ARG A 102 -30.59 33.73 -1.12
CA ARG A 102 -29.85 33.19 0.05
C ARG A 102 -29.46 31.78 -0.25
N ILE A 103 -28.17 31.47 -0.22
CA ILE A 103 -27.61 30.19 -0.66
C ILE A 103 -26.70 29.61 0.40
N MET A 104 -26.82 28.27 0.62
CA MET A 104 -25.96 27.54 1.52
C MET A 104 -24.88 26.77 0.75
N THR A 105 -23.79 26.44 1.43
CA THR A 105 -22.69 25.63 0.92
C THR A 105 -23.21 24.37 0.22
N GLY A 106 -22.70 24.11 -0.99
CA GLY A 106 -23.08 22.95 -1.80
C GLY A 106 -24.32 23.14 -2.68
N ALA A 107 -25.09 24.21 -2.50
CA ALA A 107 -26.26 24.49 -3.32
C ALA A 107 -25.86 24.96 -4.73
N GLN A 108 -26.66 24.61 -5.73
CA GLN A 108 -26.48 25.05 -7.12
C GLN A 108 -26.70 26.56 -7.25
N ILE A 109 -25.83 27.23 -8.00
CA ILE A 109 -25.98 28.66 -8.31
C ILE A 109 -27.28 28.88 -9.09
N PRO A 110 -28.17 29.79 -8.62
CA PRO A 110 -29.42 30.07 -9.29
C PRO A 110 -29.18 30.71 -10.67
N ASN A 111 -30.11 30.48 -11.61
CA ASN A 111 -30.08 31.16 -12.90
C ASN A 111 -30.08 32.69 -12.71
N GLY A 112 -29.23 33.36 -13.47
CA GLY A 112 -29.07 34.82 -13.42
C GLY A 112 -27.96 35.28 -12.46
N ALA A 113 -27.63 34.54 -11.41
CA ALA A 113 -26.51 34.84 -10.53
C ALA A 113 -25.19 34.33 -11.13
N ASP A 114 -24.10 35.05 -10.87
CA ASP A 114 -22.75 34.74 -11.32
C ASP A 114 -21.66 35.09 -10.29
N ALA A 115 -22.04 35.40 -9.04
CA ALA A 115 -21.14 35.56 -7.89
C ALA A 115 -21.84 35.20 -6.58
N VAL A 116 -21.07 34.87 -5.56
CA VAL A 116 -21.58 34.64 -4.20
C VAL A 116 -20.91 35.60 -3.22
N VAL A 117 -21.74 36.30 -2.44
CA VAL A 117 -21.31 37.14 -1.33
C VAL A 117 -21.45 36.33 -0.04
N MET A 118 -20.36 36.09 0.70
CA MET A 118 -20.42 35.41 1.99
C MET A 118 -21.18 36.25 3.04
N PHE A 119 -21.87 35.63 3.97
CA PHE A 119 -22.61 36.33 5.03
C PHE A 119 -21.75 37.33 5.80
N GLU A 120 -20.48 37.01 6.05
CA GLU A 120 -19.54 37.88 6.77
C GLU A 120 -19.20 39.16 6.04
N GLN A 121 -19.54 39.24 4.76
CA GLN A 121 -19.28 40.41 3.89
C GLN A 121 -20.51 41.32 3.72
N THR A 122 -21.61 40.98 4.40
CA THR A 122 -22.91 41.67 4.30
C THR A 122 -23.30 42.36 5.61
N ILE A 123 -24.27 43.25 5.52
CA ILE A 123 -25.12 43.65 6.63
C ILE A 123 -26.54 43.26 6.24
N GLU A 124 -27.11 42.29 6.97
CA GLU A 124 -28.45 41.78 6.72
C GLU A 124 -29.50 42.66 7.40
N LEU A 125 -30.63 42.85 6.72
CA LEU A 125 -31.90 43.44 7.18
C LEU A 125 -32.95 42.32 7.04
N GLU A 126 -34.26 42.67 7.25
CA GLU A 126 -35.32 41.66 7.20
C GLU A 126 -35.34 40.86 5.88
N ASP A 127 -35.59 41.57 4.75
CA ASP A 127 -35.70 40.95 3.42
C ASP A 127 -34.60 41.46 2.44
N THR A 128 -33.62 42.19 2.96
CA THR A 128 -32.53 42.80 2.12
C THR A 128 -31.20 42.63 2.84
N PHE A 129 -30.13 42.84 2.13
CA PHE A 129 -28.78 43.01 2.67
C PHE A 129 -27.97 44.02 1.88
N THR A 130 -26.92 44.53 2.50
CA THR A 130 -26.01 45.47 1.81
C THR A 130 -24.59 44.96 1.77
N ILE A 131 -23.89 45.29 0.66
CA ILE A 131 -22.47 45.00 0.46
C ILE A 131 -21.64 46.29 0.39
N ARG A 132 -20.31 46.17 0.64
CA ARG A 132 -19.37 47.29 0.68
C ARG A 132 -18.18 47.16 -0.29
N LYS A 133 -18.16 46.14 -1.13
CA LYS A 133 -17.17 45.94 -2.19
C LYS A 133 -17.84 45.35 -3.43
N PRO A 134 -17.31 45.63 -4.64
CA PRO A 134 -17.76 44.95 -5.83
C PRO A 134 -17.30 43.49 -5.83
N PHE A 135 -18.00 42.64 -6.59
CA PHE A 135 -17.68 41.26 -6.87
C PHE A 135 -17.43 41.05 -8.36
N SER A 136 -16.50 40.16 -8.66
CA SER A 136 -16.21 39.74 -10.02
C SER A 136 -17.08 38.55 -10.43
N LYS A 137 -17.27 38.39 -11.75
CA LYS A 137 -17.93 37.17 -12.26
C LYS A 137 -17.18 35.91 -11.80
N ASN A 138 -17.92 34.90 -11.36
CA ASN A 138 -17.47 33.63 -10.80
C ASN A 138 -16.73 33.76 -9.45
N GLU A 139 -16.75 34.95 -8.82
CA GLU A 139 -16.17 35.09 -7.47
C GLU A 139 -16.95 34.23 -6.47
N ASN A 140 -16.25 33.39 -5.71
CA ASN A 140 -16.81 32.46 -4.71
C ASN A 140 -17.80 31.43 -5.33
N ILE A 141 -17.53 30.94 -6.53
CA ILE A 141 -18.27 29.87 -7.17
C ILE A 141 -17.31 28.74 -7.51
N SER A 142 -17.65 27.52 -7.11
CA SER A 142 -17.05 26.29 -7.63
C SER A 142 -17.70 25.96 -8.96
N LEU A 143 -16.92 26.06 -10.03
CA LEU A 143 -17.43 25.88 -11.38
C LEU A 143 -17.63 24.39 -11.72
N LYS A 144 -18.64 24.10 -12.53
CA LYS A 144 -18.86 22.77 -13.09
C LYS A 144 -17.57 22.22 -13.73
N GLY A 145 -17.17 21.02 -13.34
CA GLY A 145 -16.01 20.33 -13.92
C GLY A 145 -14.65 20.93 -13.55
N GLU A 146 -14.56 21.76 -12.50
CA GLU A 146 -13.27 22.32 -12.07
C GLU A 146 -12.34 21.29 -11.46
N GLU A 147 -12.87 20.21 -10.86
CA GLU A 147 -12.08 19.11 -10.27
C GLU A 147 -11.81 18.03 -11.31
N THR A 148 -12.87 17.52 -11.97
CA THR A 148 -12.76 16.50 -13.02
C THR A 148 -13.80 16.72 -14.11
N LYS A 149 -13.44 16.40 -15.35
CA LYS A 149 -14.33 16.45 -16.51
C LYS A 149 -14.71 15.06 -16.97
N THR A 150 -15.87 14.94 -17.55
CA THR A 150 -16.32 13.73 -18.23
C THR A 150 -15.26 13.23 -19.20
N GLY A 151 -14.84 11.96 -19.06
CA GLY A 151 -13.80 11.34 -19.87
C GLY A 151 -12.40 11.32 -19.23
N ASP A 152 -12.17 12.06 -18.13
CA ASP A 152 -10.89 12.00 -17.41
C ASP A 152 -10.69 10.64 -16.74
N VAL A 153 -9.47 10.11 -16.78
CA VAL A 153 -9.09 8.91 -16.01
C VAL A 153 -8.80 9.33 -14.58
N VAL A 154 -9.69 8.97 -13.65
CA VAL A 154 -9.60 9.36 -12.23
C VAL A 154 -8.86 8.35 -11.35
N LEU A 155 -8.87 7.06 -11.72
CA LEU A 155 -8.04 6.01 -11.12
C LEU A 155 -7.50 5.12 -12.24
N LYS A 156 -6.24 4.67 -12.10
CA LYS A 156 -5.57 3.86 -13.13
C LYS A 156 -5.62 2.38 -12.82
N LYS A 157 -5.74 1.56 -13.86
CA LYS A 157 -5.48 0.12 -13.78
C LYS A 157 -4.13 -0.14 -13.10
N GLY A 158 -4.07 -1.13 -12.22
CA GLY A 158 -2.87 -1.47 -11.45
C GLY A 158 -2.68 -0.64 -10.17
N GLN A 159 -3.52 0.37 -9.93
CA GLN A 159 -3.52 1.14 -8.69
C GLN A 159 -4.14 0.33 -7.54
N VAL A 160 -3.55 0.41 -6.35
CA VAL A 160 -4.13 -0.14 -5.12
C VAL A 160 -5.32 0.72 -4.69
N ILE A 161 -6.44 0.08 -4.39
CA ILE A 161 -7.65 0.75 -3.89
C ILE A 161 -7.44 1.11 -2.42
N ASN A 162 -7.20 2.38 -2.16
CA ASN A 162 -7.14 2.97 -0.82
C ASN A 162 -8.49 3.64 -0.46
N PRO A 163 -8.67 4.16 0.77
CA PRO A 163 -9.92 4.83 1.16
C PRO A 163 -10.32 6.00 0.24
N GLY A 164 -9.36 6.78 -0.28
CA GLY A 164 -9.64 7.83 -1.25
C GLY A 164 -10.17 7.29 -2.59
N ALA A 165 -9.60 6.18 -3.07
CA ALA A 165 -10.09 5.51 -4.27
C ALA A 165 -11.53 4.97 -4.08
N ILE A 166 -11.87 4.46 -2.89
CA ILE A 166 -13.24 4.06 -2.55
C ILE A 166 -14.19 5.26 -2.65
N ALA A 167 -13.80 6.44 -2.14
CA ALA A 167 -14.60 7.65 -2.24
C ALA A 167 -14.84 8.06 -3.70
N VAL A 168 -13.81 7.98 -4.56
CA VAL A 168 -13.93 8.24 -6.00
C VAL A 168 -14.88 7.25 -6.67
N LEU A 169 -14.70 5.94 -6.40
CA LEU A 169 -15.58 4.87 -6.94
C LEU A 169 -17.04 5.09 -6.52
N ALA A 170 -17.28 5.39 -5.25
CA ALA A 170 -18.62 5.69 -4.73
C ALA A 170 -19.22 6.94 -5.40
N THR A 171 -18.41 7.99 -5.60
CA THR A 171 -18.85 9.21 -6.27
C THR A 171 -19.37 8.93 -7.68
N TYR A 172 -18.71 8.06 -8.44
CA TYR A 172 -19.13 7.68 -9.79
C TYR A 172 -20.12 6.51 -9.82
N GLY A 173 -20.60 6.03 -8.66
CA GLY A 173 -21.68 5.04 -8.56
C GLY A 173 -21.25 3.59 -8.81
N TYR A 174 -19.98 3.26 -8.60
CA TYR A 174 -19.49 1.87 -8.70
C TYR A 174 -19.90 1.07 -7.46
N ALA A 175 -21.05 0.40 -7.50
CA ALA A 175 -21.47 -0.57 -6.48
C ALA A 175 -20.63 -1.86 -6.53
N GLU A 176 -20.14 -2.20 -7.71
CA GLU A 176 -19.25 -3.32 -7.99
C GLU A 176 -17.99 -2.81 -8.71
N VAL A 177 -16.85 -3.39 -8.39
CA VAL A 177 -15.54 -2.96 -8.89
C VAL A 177 -14.81 -4.15 -9.49
N LYS A 178 -14.24 -3.98 -10.68
CA LYS A 178 -13.35 -4.96 -11.28
C LYS A 178 -11.96 -4.82 -10.68
N VAL A 179 -11.51 -5.86 -10.03
CA VAL A 179 -10.20 -5.94 -9.36
C VAL A 179 -9.44 -7.17 -9.83
N ILE A 180 -8.13 -7.17 -9.64
CA ILE A 180 -7.34 -8.38 -9.83
C ILE A 180 -7.53 -9.29 -8.60
N LYS A 181 -7.84 -10.57 -8.85
CA LYS A 181 -7.91 -11.60 -7.80
C LYS A 181 -6.57 -11.66 -7.07
N GLN A 182 -6.60 -11.64 -5.76
CA GLN A 182 -5.39 -11.84 -4.96
C GLN A 182 -4.95 -13.30 -5.03
N PRO A 183 -3.63 -13.59 -5.15
CA PRO A 183 -3.14 -14.96 -5.12
C PRO A 183 -3.33 -15.57 -3.72
N SER A 184 -3.54 -16.88 -3.68
CA SER A 184 -3.55 -17.65 -2.45
C SER A 184 -2.18 -18.21 -2.12
N VAL A 185 -1.86 -18.36 -0.82
CA VAL A 185 -0.55 -18.76 -0.34
C VAL A 185 -0.65 -20.03 0.51
N ALA A 186 0.16 -21.04 0.20
CA ALA A 186 0.41 -22.15 1.09
C ALA A 186 1.70 -21.93 1.88
N VAL A 187 1.67 -22.13 3.19
CA VAL A 187 2.85 -22.12 4.05
C VAL A 187 3.10 -23.51 4.59
N ILE A 188 4.29 -24.05 4.30
CA ILE A 188 4.73 -25.39 4.71
C ILE A 188 5.92 -25.21 5.65
N ALA A 189 5.76 -25.56 6.92
CA ALA A 189 6.86 -25.62 7.87
C ALA A 189 7.46 -27.03 7.88
N THR A 190 8.78 -27.12 7.63
CA THR A 190 9.53 -28.37 7.61
C THR A 190 10.59 -28.36 8.71
N GLY A 191 10.77 -29.48 9.36
CA GLY A 191 11.77 -29.68 10.40
C GLY A 191 11.21 -30.54 11.53
N SER A 192 11.90 -31.66 11.84
CA SER A 192 11.52 -32.58 12.93
C SER A 192 11.68 -31.95 14.32
N GLU A 193 12.39 -30.81 14.41
CA GLU A 193 12.55 -30.03 15.63
C GLU A 193 11.35 -29.14 15.97
N LEU A 194 10.40 -28.95 15.02
CA LEU A 194 9.32 -28.00 15.16
C LEU A 194 8.12 -28.52 15.91
N LEU A 195 7.72 -27.80 16.94
CA LEU A 195 6.50 -28.01 17.71
C LEU A 195 5.44 -26.98 17.31
N ASP A 196 4.17 -27.32 17.52
CA ASP A 196 3.08 -26.34 17.44
C ASP A 196 3.12 -25.37 18.62
N VAL A 197 2.41 -24.26 18.49
CA VAL A 197 2.37 -23.20 19.52
C VAL A 197 1.84 -23.75 20.86
N ASN A 198 0.87 -24.68 20.82
CA ASN A 198 0.23 -25.28 22.00
C ASN A 198 0.93 -26.48 22.54
N ASP A 199 1.94 -27.02 21.85
CA ASP A 199 2.65 -28.23 22.32
C ASP A 199 3.52 -27.92 23.54
N VAL A 200 3.71 -28.92 24.38
CA VAL A 200 4.65 -28.84 25.49
C VAL A 200 6.08 -28.80 24.94
N LEU A 201 6.88 -27.86 25.44
CA LEU A 201 8.25 -27.70 24.99
C LEU A 201 9.09 -28.94 25.47
N GLU A 202 9.79 -29.54 24.52
CA GLU A 202 10.67 -30.70 24.74
C GLU A 202 12.13 -30.33 24.48
N ASP A 203 13.06 -31.07 25.05
CA ASP A 203 14.49 -30.89 24.84
C ASP A 203 14.85 -31.11 23.36
N GLY A 204 15.64 -30.19 22.80
CA GLY A 204 16.02 -30.22 21.39
C GLY A 204 14.93 -29.76 20.40
N LYS A 205 13.72 -29.41 20.87
CA LYS A 205 12.63 -28.91 20.08
C LYS A 205 12.45 -27.40 20.24
N ILE A 206 11.86 -26.79 19.21
CA ILE A 206 11.50 -25.35 19.21
C ILE A 206 10.09 -25.19 18.65
N ARG A 207 9.38 -24.13 19.05
CA ARG A 207 8.08 -23.82 18.46
C ARG A 207 8.23 -23.20 17.07
N ASN A 208 7.35 -23.60 16.15
CA ASN A 208 7.27 -23.01 14.82
C ASN A 208 6.82 -21.55 14.92
N SER A 209 7.74 -20.61 14.81
CA SER A 209 7.45 -19.18 14.77
C SER A 209 7.32 -18.63 13.34
N ASN A 210 7.94 -19.28 12.34
CA ASN A 210 7.92 -18.83 10.96
C ASN A 210 6.54 -18.98 10.31
N GLY A 211 5.86 -20.11 10.51
CA GLY A 211 4.53 -20.34 9.94
C GLY A 211 3.53 -19.25 10.32
N PRO A 212 3.29 -18.97 11.61
CA PRO A 212 2.44 -17.87 12.06
C PRO A 212 2.89 -16.49 11.56
N MET A 213 4.21 -16.22 11.54
CA MET A 213 4.75 -14.93 11.05
C MET A 213 4.46 -14.74 9.56
N ILE A 214 4.76 -15.74 8.71
CA ILE A 214 4.49 -15.67 7.26
C ILE A 214 2.99 -15.55 6.99
N ARG A 215 2.16 -16.28 7.74
CA ARG A 215 0.71 -16.14 7.66
C ARG A 215 0.28 -14.70 7.94
N ALA A 216 0.73 -14.10 9.04
CA ALA A 216 0.39 -12.72 9.39
C ALA A 216 0.86 -11.71 8.32
N LEU A 217 2.07 -11.89 7.76
CA LEU A 217 2.60 -11.06 6.68
C LEU A 217 1.76 -11.18 5.39
N ALA A 218 1.32 -12.38 5.05
CA ALA A 218 0.48 -12.62 3.87
C ALA A 218 -0.95 -12.08 4.09
N GLU A 219 -1.56 -12.31 5.25
CA GLU A 219 -2.88 -11.76 5.62
C GLU A 219 -2.87 -10.22 5.64
N LYS A 220 -1.76 -9.58 6.05
CA LYS A 220 -1.58 -8.11 5.96
C LYS A 220 -1.63 -7.61 4.51
N LEU A 221 -1.27 -8.44 3.53
CA LEU A 221 -1.42 -8.16 2.09
C LEU A 221 -2.81 -8.53 1.56
N GLY A 222 -3.72 -9.01 2.41
CA GLY A 222 -5.07 -9.45 2.04
C GLY A 222 -5.12 -10.84 1.42
N LEU A 223 -4.06 -11.66 1.53
CA LEU A 223 -3.97 -12.97 0.89
C LEU A 223 -4.65 -14.05 1.73
N GLU A 224 -5.29 -15.01 1.05
CA GLU A 224 -5.77 -16.25 1.67
C GLU A 224 -4.58 -17.20 1.93
N VAL A 225 -4.49 -17.76 3.16
CA VAL A 225 -3.34 -18.57 3.59
C VAL A 225 -3.78 -19.94 4.06
N GLY A 226 -3.26 -20.98 3.41
CA GLY A 226 -3.33 -22.37 3.86
C GLY A 226 -2.05 -22.77 4.62
N ILE A 227 -2.20 -23.43 5.77
CA ILE A 227 -1.06 -23.97 6.56
C ILE A 227 -0.99 -25.48 6.34
N TYR A 228 0.18 -25.95 5.96
CA TYR A 228 0.48 -27.35 5.68
C TYR A 228 1.62 -27.84 6.59
N LYS A 229 1.58 -29.14 6.92
CA LYS A 229 2.63 -29.82 7.67
C LYS A 229 3.08 -31.06 6.93
N THR A 230 4.34 -31.35 6.96
CA THR A 230 4.84 -32.65 6.52
C THR A 230 4.47 -33.71 7.58
N GLN A 231 3.96 -34.84 7.14
CA GLN A 231 3.66 -35.96 8.05
C GLN A 231 4.94 -36.63 8.59
N LYS A 232 5.98 -36.63 7.75
CA LYS A 232 7.32 -37.16 8.06
C LYS A 232 8.38 -36.24 7.48
N ASP A 233 9.55 -36.23 8.05
CA ASP A 233 10.71 -35.49 7.57
C ASP A 233 11.49 -36.33 6.54
N ASP A 234 10.82 -36.68 5.44
CA ASP A 234 11.37 -37.42 4.32
C ASP A 234 11.01 -36.80 2.98
N LEU A 235 11.73 -37.15 1.93
CA LEU A 235 11.58 -36.57 0.58
C LEU A 235 10.16 -36.81 0.00
N ASP A 236 9.64 -38.04 0.15
CA ASP A 236 8.36 -38.40 -0.49
C ASP A 236 7.20 -37.62 0.14
N SER A 237 7.19 -37.49 1.47
CA SER A 237 6.23 -36.66 2.21
C SER A 237 6.37 -35.19 1.83
N GLY A 238 7.59 -34.68 1.64
CA GLY A 238 7.87 -33.33 1.16
C GLY A 238 7.31 -33.08 -0.23
N ILE A 239 7.55 -33.99 -1.18
CA ILE A 239 7.01 -33.91 -2.54
C ILE A 239 5.49 -33.92 -2.52
N GLN A 240 4.88 -34.80 -1.75
CA GLN A 240 3.43 -34.96 -1.70
C GLN A 240 2.74 -33.69 -1.17
N VAL A 241 3.23 -33.12 -0.07
CA VAL A 241 2.63 -31.92 0.53
C VAL A 241 2.80 -30.68 -0.37
N VAL A 242 3.95 -30.56 -1.07
CA VAL A 242 4.16 -29.45 -2.03
C VAL A 242 3.23 -29.58 -3.22
N LYS A 243 3.04 -30.79 -3.77
CA LYS A 243 2.07 -31.02 -4.86
C LYS A 243 0.65 -30.68 -4.44
N GLU A 244 0.20 -31.16 -3.28
CA GLU A 244 -1.13 -30.83 -2.74
C GLU A 244 -1.33 -29.30 -2.54
N ALA A 245 -0.31 -28.63 -2.02
CA ALA A 245 -0.31 -27.18 -1.84
C ALA A 245 -0.39 -26.44 -3.19
N MET A 246 0.36 -26.91 -4.19
CA MET A 246 0.35 -26.33 -5.55
C MET A 246 -1.00 -26.52 -6.26
N GLU A 247 -1.74 -27.58 -6.01
CA GLU A 247 -3.07 -27.77 -6.59
C GLU A 247 -4.07 -26.72 -6.13
N LYS A 248 -3.93 -26.26 -4.88
CA LYS A 248 -4.90 -25.38 -4.21
C LYS A 248 -4.48 -23.91 -4.13
N HIS A 249 -3.18 -23.63 -4.27
CA HIS A 249 -2.62 -22.29 -4.07
C HIS A 249 -1.76 -21.83 -5.25
N ASP A 250 -1.63 -20.51 -5.36
CA ASP A 250 -0.86 -19.85 -6.41
C ASP A 250 0.60 -19.64 -6.01
N ILE A 251 0.88 -19.58 -4.72
CA ILE A 251 2.20 -19.41 -4.13
C ILE A 251 2.41 -20.47 -3.04
N VAL A 252 3.54 -21.16 -3.07
CA VAL A 252 3.95 -22.09 -2.03
C VAL A 252 5.21 -21.57 -1.35
N ILE A 253 5.18 -21.44 -0.02
CA ILE A 253 6.31 -21.00 0.79
C ILE A 253 6.69 -22.13 1.74
N THR A 254 7.91 -22.66 1.59
CA THR A 254 8.50 -23.57 2.58
C THR A 254 9.41 -22.80 3.52
N THR A 255 9.36 -23.08 4.81
CA THR A 255 10.25 -22.51 5.83
C THR A 255 11.10 -23.61 6.45
N GLY A 256 12.41 -23.56 6.23
CA GLY A 256 13.33 -24.66 6.56
C GLY A 256 13.66 -25.48 5.32
N GLY A 257 14.52 -26.49 5.47
CA GLY A 257 14.94 -27.38 4.37
C GLY A 257 15.73 -26.69 3.23
N VAL A 258 16.21 -25.46 3.42
CA VAL A 258 16.98 -24.70 2.41
C VAL A 258 18.48 -24.70 2.68
N SER A 259 18.91 -25.42 3.71
CA SER A 259 20.32 -25.50 4.11
C SER A 259 21.11 -26.41 3.14
N VAL A 260 22.42 -26.25 3.09
CA VAL A 260 23.32 -27.15 2.34
C VAL A 260 23.60 -28.48 3.08
N GLY A 261 22.80 -28.82 4.06
CA GLY A 261 22.95 -30.01 4.86
C GLY A 261 22.29 -31.28 4.25
N ASP A 262 22.51 -32.41 4.86
CA ASP A 262 22.05 -33.75 4.41
C ASP A 262 20.51 -33.90 4.36
N PHE A 263 19.78 -32.93 4.91
CA PHE A 263 18.30 -32.87 4.96
C PHE A 263 17.68 -31.77 4.08
N ASP A 264 18.43 -31.29 3.06
CA ASP A 264 17.87 -30.31 2.09
C ASP A 264 17.24 -31.03 0.91
N TYR A 265 15.94 -31.25 0.97
CA TYR A 265 15.17 -31.92 -0.08
C TYR A 265 14.58 -30.99 -1.14
N LEU A 266 14.77 -29.68 -1.03
CA LEU A 266 14.14 -28.73 -1.96
C LEU A 266 14.57 -28.89 -3.42
N PRO A 267 15.84 -29.16 -3.76
CA PRO A 267 16.23 -29.41 -5.14
C PRO A 267 15.49 -30.58 -5.79
N GLU A 268 15.36 -31.71 -5.06
CA GLU A 268 14.63 -32.89 -5.50
C GLU A 268 13.13 -32.63 -5.59
N ILE A 269 12.54 -31.89 -4.66
CA ILE A 269 11.13 -31.46 -4.69
C ILE A 269 10.87 -30.61 -5.95
N TYR A 270 11.68 -29.61 -6.21
CA TYR A 270 11.52 -28.76 -7.38
C TYR A 270 11.64 -29.54 -8.70
N LYS A 271 12.57 -30.49 -8.75
CA LYS A 271 12.71 -31.41 -9.90
C LYS A 271 11.47 -32.31 -10.06
N ALA A 272 10.91 -32.84 -8.94
CA ALA A 272 9.73 -33.71 -8.97
C ALA A 272 8.46 -32.98 -9.43
N VAL A 273 8.34 -31.68 -9.16
CA VAL A 273 7.25 -30.82 -9.64
C VAL A 273 7.58 -30.09 -10.94
N LYS A 274 8.75 -30.37 -11.57
CA LYS A 274 9.24 -29.77 -12.83
C LYS A 274 9.34 -28.23 -12.76
N ALA A 275 9.63 -27.68 -11.59
CA ALA A 275 9.77 -26.26 -11.44
C ALA A 275 11.16 -25.79 -11.93
N GLU A 276 11.18 -24.66 -12.66
CA GLU A 276 12.40 -23.97 -13.03
C GLU A 276 12.96 -23.20 -11.82
N VAL A 277 14.18 -23.49 -11.39
CA VAL A 277 14.84 -22.78 -10.31
C VAL A 277 15.39 -21.45 -10.85
N LEU A 278 14.76 -20.34 -10.45
CA LEU A 278 15.19 -19.00 -10.85
C LEU A 278 16.52 -18.60 -10.20
N PHE A 279 16.70 -18.97 -8.96
CA PHE A 279 17.95 -18.88 -8.20
C PHE A 279 17.87 -19.72 -6.91
N ASN A 280 19.04 -20.10 -6.40
CA ASN A 280 19.17 -20.89 -5.17
C ASN A 280 20.18 -20.29 -4.17
N LYS A 281 20.70 -19.08 -4.45
CA LYS A 281 21.58 -18.34 -3.54
C LYS A 281 21.60 -16.86 -3.92
N VAL A 282 21.52 -16.01 -2.91
CA VAL A 282 21.53 -14.54 -3.07
C VAL A 282 22.68 -13.94 -2.27
N ALA A 283 23.35 -12.94 -2.83
CA ALA A 283 24.43 -12.20 -2.19
C ALA A 283 23.89 -11.23 -1.09
N MET A 284 23.21 -11.78 -0.08
CA MET A 284 22.61 -11.05 1.02
C MET A 284 22.84 -11.73 2.37
N ARG A 285 22.65 -10.99 3.45
CA ARG A 285 22.58 -11.46 4.84
C ARG A 285 21.51 -10.68 5.61
N PRO A 286 20.61 -11.40 6.36
CA PRO A 286 20.45 -12.85 6.43
C PRO A 286 19.80 -13.42 5.17
N GLY A 287 19.67 -14.76 5.08
CA GLY A 287 18.86 -15.43 4.08
C GLY A 287 19.57 -15.70 2.73
N SER A 288 20.92 -15.81 2.73
CA SER A 288 21.68 -16.05 1.48
C SER A 288 21.29 -17.34 0.74
N VAL A 289 20.70 -18.32 1.41
CA VAL A 289 20.28 -19.62 0.82
C VAL A 289 18.82 -19.62 0.37
N THR A 290 18.17 -18.47 0.30
CA THR A 290 16.82 -18.36 -0.27
C THR A 290 16.80 -18.92 -1.69
N THR A 291 15.87 -19.82 -1.95
CA THR A 291 15.64 -20.43 -3.26
C THR A 291 14.27 -20.00 -3.78
N VAL A 292 14.17 -19.68 -5.06
CA VAL A 292 12.89 -19.41 -5.72
C VAL A 292 12.82 -20.22 -6.99
N ALA A 293 11.69 -20.90 -7.19
CA ALA A 293 11.39 -21.65 -8.39
C ALA A 293 10.01 -21.23 -8.93
N PHE A 294 9.79 -21.52 -10.20
CA PHE A 294 8.59 -21.14 -10.94
C PHE A 294 8.10 -22.30 -11.82
N VAL A 295 6.79 -22.53 -11.83
CA VAL A 295 6.16 -23.54 -12.68
C VAL A 295 4.68 -23.20 -12.90
N ASP A 296 4.22 -23.28 -14.13
CA ASP A 296 2.80 -23.12 -14.51
C ASP A 296 2.13 -21.85 -13.90
N GLY A 297 2.84 -20.72 -13.92
CA GLY A 297 2.35 -19.45 -13.39
C GLY A 297 2.45 -19.31 -11.86
N LYS A 298 2.95 -20.33 -11.14
CA LYS A 298 3.03 -20.40 -9.68
C LYS A 298 4.45 -20.25 -9.18
N TYR A 299 4.61 -19.61 -8.01
CA TYR A 299 5.90 -19.47 -7.36
C TYR A 299 6.07 -20.45 -6.20
N LEU A 300 7.29 -20.99 -6.07
CA LEU A 300 7.74 -21.78 -4.95
C LEU A 300 8.92 -21.06 -4.28
N PHE A 301 8.72 -20.64 -3.05
CA PHE A 301 9.73 -19.96 -2.24
C PHE A 301 10.27 -20.90 -1.16
N GLY A 302 11.55 -21.20 -1.22
CA GLY A 302 12.27 -21.86 -0.12
C GLY A 302 12.91 -20.80 0.75
N LEU A 303 12.29 -20.47 1.88
CA LEU A 303 12.79 -19.50 2.84
C LEU A 303 13.54 -20.19 3.98
N SER A 304 14.50 -19.47 4.58
CA SER A 304 15.29 -19.97 5.68
C SER A 304 14.44 -20.34 6.90
N GLY A 305 14.79 -21.42 7.61
CA GLY A 305 14.25 -21.74 8.94
C GLY A 305 14.58 -20.71 10.02
N ASN A 306 15.60 -19.86 9.81
CA ASN A 306 15.92 -18.77 10.71
C ASN A 306 14.92 -17.61 10.58
N PRO A 307 14.22 -17.15 11.64
CA PRO A 307 13.12 -16.21 11.56
C PRO A 307 13.44 -14.87 10.88
N SER A 308 14.56 -14.23 11.23
CA SER A 308 14.95 -12.97 10.59
C SER A 308 15.30 -13.13 9.10
N ALA A 309 15.81 -14.29 8.70
CA ALA A 309 16.10 -14.59 7.31
C ALA A 309 14.80 -14.88 6.54
N CYS A 310 13.87 -15.58 7.16
CA CYS A 310 12.53 -15.86 6.64
C CYS A 310 11.75 -14.55 6.39
N PHE A 311 11.69 -13.67 7.41
CA PHE A 311 11.08 -12.34 7.29
C PHE A 311 11.70 -11.52 6.15
N THR A 312 13.04 -11.43 6.10
CA THR A 312 13.73 -10.69 5.04
C THR A 312 13.43 -11.26 3.66
N GLY A 313 13.36 -12.58 3.52
CA GLY A 313 13.01 -13.25 2.25
C GLY A 313 11.58 -12.95 1.82
N PHE A 314 10.64 -12.91 2.75
CA PHE A 314 9.25 -12.52 2.45
C PHE A 314 9.16 -11.08 1.92
N GLU A 315 9.74 -10.13 2.65
CA GLU A 315 9.69 -8.71 2.27
C GLU A 315 10.38 -8.41 0.93
N LEU A 316 11.51 -9.08 0.63
CA LEU A 316 12.30 -8.82 -0.57
C LEU A 316 11.83 -9.60 -1.80
N PHE A 317 11.21 -10.78 -1.65
CA PHE A 317 10.94 -11.67 -2.77
C PHE A 317 9.46 -12.04 -2.89
N VAL A 318 8.78 -12.41 -1.79
CA VAL A 318 7.37 -12.82 -1.85
C VAL A 318 6.48 -11.61 -2.12
N LYS A 319 6.67 -10.53 -1.38
CA LYS A 319 5.86 -9.31 -1.52
C LYS A 319 5.93 -8.68 -2.93
N PRO A 320 7.10 -8.52 -3.57
CA PRO A 320 7.19 -8.11 -4.97
C PRO A 320 6.54 -9.11 -5.94
N ALA A 321 6.67 -10.42 -5.72
CA ALA A 321 6.01 -11.42 -6.56
C ALA A 321 4.48 -11.28 -6.51
N VAL A 322 3.89 -11.14 -5.32
CA VAL A 322 2.45 -10.91 -5.14
C VAL A 322 2.00 -9.66 -5.89
N LYS A 323 2.70 -8.55 -5.69
CA LYS A 323 2.38 -7.29 -6.38
C LYS A 323 2.49 -7.41 -7.90
N HIS A 324 3.51 -8.11 -8.38
CA HIS A 324 3.70 -8.39 -9.81
C HIS A 324 2.57 -9.25 -10.37
N MET A 325 2.21 -10.36 -9.72
CA MET A 325 1.09 -11.23 -10.10
C MET A 325 -0.22 -10.47 -10.21
N CYS A 326 -0.43 -9.50 -9.33
CA CYS A 326 -1.62 -8.65 -9.33
C CYS A 326 -1.53 -7.47 -10.32
N GLY A 327 -0.44 -7.30 -11.06
CA GLY A 327 -0.26 -6.21 -12.01
C GLY A 327 -0.22 -4.82 -11.35
N ALA A 328 0.31 -4.73 -10.13
CA ALA A 328 0.45 -3.46 -9.42
C ALA A 328 1.37 -2.49 -10.15
N LEU A 329 1.05 -1.19 -10.15
CA LEU A 329 1.93 -0.14 -10.69
C LEU A 329 3.23 -0.02 -9.87
N GLU A 330 3.13 -0.21 -8.56
CA GLU A 330 4.24 -0.08 -7.62
C GLU A 330 4.62 -1.46 -7.06
N VAL A 331 5.50 -2.17 -7.74
CA VAL A 331 5.90 -3.55 -7.38
C VAL A 331 6.98 -3.57 -6.30
N PHE A 332 7.96 -2.66 -6.38
CA PHE A 332 9.17 -2.71 -5.58
C PHE A 332 9.00 -2.02 -4.20
N PRO A 333 9.78 -2.43 -3.18
CA PRO A 333 9.75 -1.77 -1.89
C PRO A 333 10.26 -0.33 -2.00
N GLN A 334 9.67 0.57 -1.23
CA GLN A 334 10.13 1.95 -1.11
C GLN A 334 11.44 2.01 -0.32
N ILE A 335 12.43 2.69 -0.90
CA ILE A 335 13.73 2.92 -0.26
C ILE A 335 13.85 4.42 0.06
N ILE A 336 14.17 4.74 1.30
CA ILE A 336 14.44 6.12 1.73
C ILE A 336 15.80 6.22 2.42
N LYS A 337 16.35 7.43 2.50
CA LYS A 337 17.60 7.71 3.22
C LYS A 337 17.29 8.00 4.68
N ALA A 338 18.15 7.46 5.59
CA ALA A 338 18.06 7.72 7.02
C ALA A 338 19.46 7.89 7.61
N THR A 339 19.57 8.63 8.70
CA THR A 339 20.82 8.76 9.49
C THR A 339 20.89 7.59 10.46
N LEU A 340 21.97 6.81 10.39
CA LEU A 340 22.25 5.72 11.33
C LEU A 340 22.66 6.33 12.69
N MET A 341 21.99 5.93 13.77
CA MET A 341 22.22 6.49 15.10
C MET A 341 23.20 5.71 15.97
N GLU A 342 23.51 4.47 15.58
CA GLU A 342 24.45 3.58 16.27
C GLU A 342 25.46 2.96 15.32
N ASP A 343 26.66 2.69 15.80
CA ASP A 343 27.71 2.02 15.03
C ASP A 343 27.32 0.60 14.65
N PHE A 344 27.54 0.23 13.39
CA PHE A 344 27.47 -1.14 12.93
C PHE A 344 28.82 -1.58 12.36
N THR A 345 29.65 -2.19 13.21
CA THR A 345 31.09 -2.42 12.93
C THR A 345 31.41 -3.72 12.17
N LYS A 346 30.39 -4.58 11.94
CA LYS A 346 30.61 -5.88 11.26
C LYS A 346 30.91 -5.69 9.78
N ALA A 347 31.95 -6.35 9.29
CA ALA A 347 32.22 -6.42 7.86
C ALA A 347 31.10 -7.16 7.12
N ASN A 348 30.74 -6.65 5.95
CA ASN A 348 29.68 -7.18 5.12
C ASN A 348 30.24 -7.65 3.76
N PRO A 349 30.48 -8.95 3.56
CA PRO A 349 30.89 -9.46 2.23
C PRO A 349 29.73 -9.37 1.22
N PHE A 350 28.48 -9.46 1.67
CA PHE A 350 27.26 -9.32 0.91
C PHE A 350 26.42 -8.16 1.44
N THR A 351 25.42 -7.72 0.67
CA THR A 351 24.42 -6.75 1.15
C THR A 351 23.75 -7.26 2.43
N ARG A 352 23.74 -6.43 3.46
CA ARG A 352 23.17 -6.79 4.76
C ARG A 352 21.87 -6.03 5.01
N PHE A 353 20.84 -6.77 5.41
CA PHE A 353 19.54 -6.25 5.82
C PHE A 353 19.42 -6.39 7.34
N ILE A 354 19.33 -5.25 8.05
CA ILE A 354 19.26 -5.19 9.50
C ILE A 354 17.87 -4.73 9.89
N ARG A 355 17.14 -5.52 10.71
CA ARG A 355 15.87 -5.08 11.30
C ARG A 355 16.16 -3.89 12.19
N ALA A 356 15.40 -2.82 11.99
CA ALA A 356 15.66 -1.55 12.63
C ALA A 356 14.36 -0.77 12.88
N LYS A 357 14.42 0.18 13.78
CA LYS A 357 13.35 1.16 14.01
C LYS A 357 13.77 2.49 13.39
N ALA A 358 13.03 2.93 12.41
CA ALA A 358 13.12 4.26 11.83
C ALA A 358 12.18 5.20 12.57
N THR A 359 12.63 6.44 12.78
CA THR A 359 11.83 7.57 13.25
C THR A 359 11.88 8.66 12.18
N LEU A 360 10.70 9.08 11.72
CA LEU A 360 10.54 10.13 10.71
C LEU A 360 10.26 11.45 11.43
N THR A 361 11.08 12.46 11.19
CA THR A 361 10.93 13.80 11.77
C THR A 361 10.99 14.87 10.69
N SER A 362 10.63 16.11 11.01
CA SER A 362 10.79 17.26 10.10
C SER A 362 12.23 17.50 9.66
N ALA A 363 13.21 17.02 10.42
CA ALA A 363 14.66 17.11 10.09
C ALA A 363 15.14 15.94 9.22
N GLY A 364 14.31 14.95 8.93
CA GLY A 364 14.62 13.75 8.16
C GLY A 364 14.42 12.46 8.94
N ALA A 365 14.79 11.34 8.34
CA ALA A 365 14.68 10.02 8.95
C ALA A 365 15.96 9.68 9.75
N THR A 366 15.76 9.11 10.94
CA THR A 366 16.82 8.47 11.72
C THR A 366 16.54 6.99 11.87
N VAL A 367 17.56 6.16 12.10
CA VAL A 367 17.38 4.72 12.24
C VAL A 367 18.31 4.11 13.27
N VAL A 368 17.74 3.21 14.09
CA VAL A 368 18.46 2.44 15.12
C VAL A 368 18.25 0.94 14.86
N PRO A 369 19.30 0.09 14.86
CA PRO A 369 19.14 -1.36 14.80
C PRO A 369 18.27 -1.89 15.94
N SER A 370 17.29 -2.76 15.63
CA SER A 370 16.41 -3.37 16.64
C SER A 370 17.09 -4.58 17.30
N GLY A 371 17.71 -4.36 18.45
CA GLY A 371 18.25 -5.42 19.32
C GLY A 371 19.22 -6.38 18.62
N PHE A 372 19.08 -7.68 18.86
CA PHE A 372 20.03 -8.71 18.45
C PHE A 372 19.96 -9.02 16.94
N ASN A 373 21.01 -8.64 16.19
CA ASN A 373 21.05 -8.77 14.72
C ASN A 373 21.72 -10.06 14.21
N LYS A 374 21.18 -11.25 14.60
CA LYS A 374 21.52 -12.55 13.98
C LYS A 374 20.34 -13.10 13.20
N SER A 375 20.60 -14.06 12.32
CA SER A 375 19.56 -14.67 11.45
C SER A 375 18.43 -15.36 12.22
N GLY A 376 18.72 -15.94 13.38
CA GLY A 376 17.75 -16.59 14.27
C GLY A 376 17.03 -15.66 15.23
N ALA A 377 17.26 -14.34 15.19
CA ALA A 377 16.60 -13.41 16.10
C ALA A 377 15.12 -13.23 15.73
N VAL A 378 14.23 -13.45 16.71
CA VAL A 378 12.76 -13.22 16.57
C VAL A 378 12.38 -11.86 17.14
N VAL A 379 12.82 -11.55 18.36
CA VAL A 379 12.42 -10.34 19.09
C VAL A 379 12.75 -9.06 18.33
N ALA A 380 13.88 -9.02 17.61
CA ALA A 380 14.27 -7.89 16.80
C ALA A 380 13.29 -7.59 15.65
N ILE A 381 12.48 -8.55 15.20
CA ILE A 381 11.47 -8.35 14.15
C ILE A 381 10.28 -7.58 14.73
N ALA A 382 9.84 -7.96 15.94
CA ALA A 382 8.67 -7.34 16.58
C ALA A 382 8.85 -5.85 16.93
N HIS A 383 10.10 -5.38 17.04
CA HIS A 383 10.43 -3.97 17.33
C HIS A 383 10.90 -3.19 16.10
N ALA A 384 10.88 -3.80 14.92
CA ALA A 384 11.33 -3.17 13.68
C ALA A 384 10.13 -2.66 12.86
N ASN A 385 10.27 -1.48 12.26
CA ASN A 385 9.37 -0.96 11.23
C ASN A 385 10.09 -0.78 9.88
N CYS A 386 11.38 -1.13 9.82
CA CYS A 386 12.17 -1.05 8.60
C CYS A 386 13.34 -2.05 8.60
N MET A 387 13.97 -2.18 7.45
CA MET A 387 15.26 -2.87 7.29
C MET A 387 16.31 -1.87 6.78
N VAL A 388 17.41 -1.69 7.51
CA VAL A 388 18.59 -0.96 7.01
C VAL A 388 19.28 -1.82 5.97
N MET A 389 19.59 -1.25 4.82
CA MET A 389 20.32 -1.90 3.74
C MET A 389 21.77 -1.38 3.72
N LEU A 390 22.72 -2.23 4.13
CA LEU A 390 24.15 -1.93 4.11
C LEU A 390 24.82 -2.64 2.93
N PRO A 391 25.48 -1.91 2.03
CA PRO A 391 26.15 -2.50 0.86
C PRO A 391 27.18 -3.56 1.22
N GLY A 392 27.31 -4.59 0.37
CA GLY A 392 28.40 -5.56 0.43
C GLY A 392 29.76 -4.91 0.19
N GLY A 393 30.84 -5.56 0.67
CA GLY A 393 32.20 -5.03 0.56
C GLY A 393 32.56 -3.96 1.58
N SER A 394 31.64 -3.53 2.45
CA SER A 394 31.90 -2.54 3.49
C SER A 394 32.55 -3.14 4.73
N ARG A 395 33.34 -2.31 5.47
CA ARG A 395 34.00 -2.69 6.72
C ARG A 395 33.27 -2.20 7.98
N GLY A 396 32.05 -1.71 7.83
CA GLY A 396 31.23 -1.18 8.91
C GLY A 396 30.72 0.21 8.62
N PHE A 397 29.77 0.66 9.43
CA PHE A 397 29.13 1.96 9.36
C PHE A 397 29.16 2.60 10.75
N LYS A 398 29.37 3.90 10.80
CA LYS A 398 29.39 4.70 12.02
C LYS A 398 28.08 5.44 12.22
N ALA A 399 27.73 5.73 13.45
CA ALA A 399 26.68 6.71 13.76
C ALA A 399 26.95 8.01 12.98
N GLY A 400 25.87 8.62 12.48
CA GLY A 400 25.91 9.80 11.61
C GLY A 400 26.03 9.48 10.11
N HIS A 401 26.34 8.23 9.70
CA HIS A 401 26.32 7.87 8.28
C HIS A 401 24.90 7.81 7.73
N THR A 402 24.71 8.31 6.51
CA THR A 402 23.50 8.12 5.75
C THR A 402 23.44 6.70 5.18
N VAL A 403 22.36 6.01 5.43
CA VAL A 403 22.10 4.64 4.96
C VAL A 403 20.75 4.56 4.24
N ASP A 404 20.58 3.54 3.39
CA ASP A 404 19.29 3.22 2.79
C ASP A 404 18.48 2.35 3.75
N ILE A 405 17.17 2.63 3.85
CA ILE A 405 16.23 1.79 4.59
C ILE A 405 15.03 1.41 3.71
N ILE A 406 14.53 0.20 3.91
CA ILE A 406 13.29 -0.31 3.35
C ILE A 406 12.25 -0.28 4.46
N LEU A 407 11.18 0.49 4.27
CA LEU A 407 10.05 0.50 5.22
C LEU A 407 9.26 -0.81 5.08
N THR A 408 9.02 -1.48 6.20
CA THR A 408 8.21 -2.71 6.29
C THR A 408 6.83 -2.44 6.90
N GLU A 409 6.73 -1.34 7.67
CA GLU A 409 5.48 -0.82 8.22
C GLU A 409 5.41 0.69 7.96
N SER A 410 4.25 1.17 7.54
CA SER A 410 4.02 2.57 7.20
C SER A 410 3.22 3.34 8.26
N ASP A 411 2.64 2.64 9.25
CA ASP A 411 1.82 3.25 10.30
C ASP A 411 2.72 3.75 11.44
N ALA A 412 3.58 4.74 11.16
CA ALA A 412 4.31 5.44 12.17
C ALA A 412 3.37 6.44 12.88
N ALA A 413 3.24 6.30 14.20
CA ALA A 413 2.55 7.27 15.04
C ALA A 413 3.58 7.89 16.01
N GLU A 414 3.40 9.15 16.34
CA GLU A 414 4.19 9.86 17.35
C GLU A 414 3.53 9.69 18.73
N GLU A 415 4.35 9.64 19.80
CA GLU A 415 3.84 9.57 21.18
C GLU A 415 3.27 10.91 21.65
N GLU A 416 3.67 12.02 21.02
CA GLU A 416 3.21 13.37 21.34
C GLU A 416 2.47 14.01 20.17
N LEU A 417 1.41 14.77 20.46
CA LEU A 417 0.67 15.57 19.49
C LEU A 417 1.48 16.80 19.10
N LEU A 418 2.02 16.84 17.89
CA LEU A 418 2.85 17.92 17.34
C LEU A 418 2.04 18.94 16.48
N LEU A 419 0.70 18.98 16.58
CA LEU A 419 -0.18 19.87 15.82
C LEU A 419 -0.28 21.26 16.45
#